data_bf66e704d3ba4263ee3ccf75f508f2f4
#
_entry.id   bf66e704d3ba4263ee3ccf75f508f2f4
#
_cell.length_a   1.000
_cell.length_b   1.000
_cell.length_c   1.000
_cell.angle_alpha   90.00
_cell.angle_beta   90.00
_cell.angle_gamma   90.00
#
_symmetry.space_group_name_H-M   'P 1'
#
loop_
_entity.id
_entity.type
_entity.pdbx_description
1 polymer ?
#
loop_
_entity_poly.entity_id
_entity_poly.type
_entity_poly.pdbx_seq_one_letter_code
_entity_poly.pdbx_strand_id
1 'polypeptide(L)'
;MSTDLLQRGQQIKLAVFDVDGVLTDGRLYFLEDGSEFKTFNTLDGQGIKMLMAAGVQTAIISGRKTPVVERRAQNLGIPHLYQGREDKLVVLDELLGQLNLSYEQVAYLGDDLPDLPVIRRVGLGMAVANAAAFVREHAHGITTARGGEGAAREFCELILRAQGSLEAAHAAYL
;
A
#
# COMPACT_ATOMS: atom_id res chain seq x y z
N MET A 1 9.41 9.52 -13.89
CA MET A 1 8.09 8.89 -13.63
C MET A 1 7.39 8.72 -14.97
N SER A 2 6.87 7.53 -15.30
CA SER A 2 6.28 7.30 -16.63
C SER A 2 4.91 7.95 -16.75
N THR A 3 4.55 8.43 -17.94
CA THR A 3 3.23 9.01 -18.24
C THR A 3 2.09 8.02 -17.98
N ASP A 4 2.34 6.71 -18.23
CA ASP A 4 1.38 5.64 -18.01
C ASP A 4 1.00 5.52 -16.50
N LEU A 5 1.97 5.57 -15.60
CA LEU A 5 1.68 5.49 -14.15
C LEU A 5 0.86 6.69 -13.67
N LEU A 6 1.12 7.89 -14.18
CA LEU A 6 0.31 9.06 -13.86
C LEU A 6 -1.12 8.92 -14.40
N GLN A 7 -1.28 8.43 -15.62
CA GLN A 7 -2.61 8.20 -16.18
C GLN A 7 -3.42 7.18 -15.35
N ARG A 8 -2.79 6.08 -14.94
CA ARG A 8 -3.41 5.07 -14.05
C ARG A 8 -3.79 5.65 -12.69
N GLY A 9 -2.95 6.53 -12.13
CA GLY A 9 -3.18 7.15 -10.82
C GLY A 9 -4.37 8.09 -10.75
N GLN A 10 -4.82 8.64 -11.87
CA GLN A 10 -5.88 9.68 -11.91
C GLN A 10 -7.23 9.24 -11.36
N GLN A 11 -7.60 7.99 -11.57
CA GLN A 11 -8.92 7.47 -11.19
C GLN A 11 -8.94 6.69 -9.88
N ILE A 12 -7.82 6.63 -9.16
CA ILE A 12 -7.69 5.85 -7.93
C ILE A 12 -8.56 6.44 -6.82
N LYS A 13 -9.37 5.59 -6.21
CA LYS A 13 -10.22 5.90 -5.06
C LYS A 13 -9.88 5.08 -3.83
N LEU A 14 -9.17 3.97 -4.01
CA LEU A 14 -8.73 3.08 -2.93
C LEU A 14 -7.26 2.73 -3.14
N ALA A 15 -6.43 2.97 -2.12
CA ALA A 15 -5.05 2.51 -2.06
C ALA A 15 -4.92 1.38 -1.04
N VAL A 16 -4.38 0.24 -1.47
CA VAL A 16 -4.24 -0.97 -0.67
C VAL A 16 -2.76 -1.29 -0.49
N PHE A 17 -2.38 -1.63 0.73
CA PHE A 17 -1.00 -1.93 1.10
C PHE A 17 -0.91 -3.34 1.66
N ASP A 18 0.11 -4.09 1.25
CA ASP A 18 0.62 -5.18 2.06
C ASP A 18 1.43 -4.63 3.25
N VAL A 19 1.81 -5.49 4.17
CA VAL A 19 2.55 -5.11 5.38
C VAL A 19 4.00 -5.57 5.33
N ASP A 20 4.22 -6.88 5.30
CA ASP A 20 5.56 -7.45 5.44
C ASP A 20 6.34 -7.30 4.12
N GLY A 21 7.36 -6.47 4.11
CA GLY A 21 8.12 -6.10 2.92
C GLY A 21 7.64 -4.83 2.20
N VAL A 22 6.50 -4.27 2.60
CA VAL A 22 5.92 -3.04 2.05
C VAL A 22 5.90 -1.91 3.07
N LEU A 23 5.13 -2.05 4.16
CA LEU A 23 5.11 -1.10 5.28
C LEU A 23 6.22 -1.38 6.30
N THR A 24 6.84 -2.55 6.22
CA THR A 24 8.03 -2.96 6.96
C THR A 24 9.17 -3.30 6.00
N ASP A 25 10.36 -3.59 6.53
CA ASP A 25 11.52 -4.03 5.76
C ASP A 25 11.46 -5.51 5.29
N GLY A 26 10.37 -6.22 5.64
CA GLY A 26 10.15 -7.63 5.32
C GLY A 26 10.88 -8.61 6.22
N ARG A 27 11.63 -8.14 7.23
CA ARG A 27 12.30 -9.01 8.20
C ARG A 27 11.36 -9.39 9.33
N LEU A 28 11.53 -10.60 9.83
CA LEU A 28 10.83 -11.09 11.00
C LEU A 28 11.73 -10.94 12.22
N TYR A 29 11.30 -10.16 13.20
CA TYR A 29 12.04 -9.93 14.43
C TYR A 29 11.36 -10.67 15.58
N PHE A 30 12.05 -11.68 16.13
CA PHE A 30 11.56 -12.44 17.27
C PHE A 30 12.39 -12.14 18.50
N LEU A 31 11.72 -12.01 19.65
CA LEU A 31 12.36 -11.95 20.95
C LEU A 31 12.54 -13.37 21.51
N GLU A 32 13.36 -13.51 22.58
CA GLU A 32 13.64 -14.80 23.20
C GLU A 32 12.38 -15.50 23.76
N ASP A 33 11.38 -14.72 24.16
CA ASP A 33 10.10 -15.22 24.65
C ASP A 33 9.14 -15.66 23.52
N GLY A 34 9.59 -15.58 22.27
CA GLY A 34 8.79 -15.92 21.09
C GLY A 34 7.84 -14.80 20.61
N SER A 35 7.82 -13.67 21.28
CA SER A 35 7.07 -12.51 20.82
C SER A 35 7.72 -11.89 19.57
N GLU A 36 6.89 -11.26 18.73
CA GLU A 36 7.32 -10.60 17.49
C GLU A 36 7.14 -9.09 17.61
N PHE A 37 8.11 -8.32 17.10
CA PHE A 37 7.91 -6.90 16.89
C PHE A 37 8.13 -6.53 15.41
N LYS A 38 7.50 -5.44 14.97
CA LYS A 38 7.66 -4.87 13.63
C LYS A 38 8.04 -3.40 13.74
N THR A 39 8.84 -2.96 12.79
CA THR A 39 9.20 -1.55 12.64
C THR A 39 8.46 -0.95 11.45
N PHE A 40 7.93 0.26 11.63
CA PHE A 40 7.25 1.03 10.58
C PHE A 40 7.94 2.36 10.35
N ASN A 41 7.96 2.80 9.12
CA ASN A 41 8.52 4.09 8.76
C ASN A 41 7.50 5.23 8.99
N THR A 42 7.95 6.33 9.57
CA THR A 42 7.11 7.51 9.80
C THR A 42 6.77 8.23 8.49
N LEU A 43 7.66 8.22 7.51
CA LEU A 43 7.41 8.81 6.18
C LEU A 43 6.27 8.11 5.46
N ASP A 44 6.23 6.78 5.51
CA ASP A 44 5.15 5.97 4.94
C ASP A 44 3.80 6.31 5.59
N GLY A 45 3.81 6.40 6.92
CA GLY A 45 2.60 6.80 7.66
C GLY A 45 2.09 8.19 7.29
N GLN A 46 2.99 9.14 7.08
CA GLN A 46 2.63 10.49 6.66
C GLN A 46 2.06 10.51 5.22
N GLY A 47 2.65 9.72 4.30
CA GLY A 47 2.12 9.56 2.94
C GLY A 47 0.69 9.05 2.93
N ILE A 48 0.41 8.00 3.72
CA ILE A 48 -0.94 7.43 3.85
C ILE A 48 -1.93 8.48 4.39
N LYS A 49 -1.55 9.25 5.42
CA LYS A 49 -2.40 10.31 5.96
C LYS A 49 -2.70 11.42 4.94
N MET A 50 -1.71 11.83 4.16
CA MET A 50 -1.88 12.83 3.09
C MET A 50 -2.84 12.31 2.02
N LEU A 51 -2.73 11.03 1.65
CA LEU A 51 -3.60 10.40 0.67
C LEU A 51 -5.06 10.35 1.15
N MET A 52 -5.29 9.96 2.41
CA MET A 52 -6.62 9.98 3.02
C MET A 52 -7.19 11.40 3.11
N ALA A 53 -6.38 12.39 3.47
CA ALA A 53 -6.80 13.80 3.51
C ALA A 53 -7.23 14.33 2.13
N ALA A 54 -6.68 13.78 1.05
CA ALA A 54 -7.09 14.06 -0.32
C ALA A 54 -8.34 13.28 -0.77
N GLY A 55 -8.97 12.49 0.11
CA GLY A 55 -10.22 11.77 -0.17
C GLY A 55 -10.05 10.37 -0.75
N VAL A 56 -8.83 9.84 -0.85
CA VAL A 56 -8.57 8.46 -1.28
C VAL A 56 -8.70 7.54 -0.07
N GLN A 57 -9.52 6.50 -0.18
CA GLN A 57 -9.64 5.49 0.87
C GLN A 57 -8.38 4.63 0.95
N THR A 58 -8.13 4.06 2.12
CA THR A 58 -6.95 3.22 2.35
C THR A 58 -7.32 1.90 2.99
N ALA A 59 -6.61 0.83 2.62
CA ALA A 59 -6.79 -0.49 3.18
C ALA A 59 -5.43 -1.19 3.41
N ILE A 60 -5.41 -2.10 4.36
CA ILE A 60 -4.32 -3.06 4.55
C ILE A 60 -4.88 -4.46 4.32
N ILE A 61 -4.19 -5.26 3.49
CA ILE A 61 -4.47 -6.70 3.32
C ILE A 61 -3.17 -7.46 3.54
N SER A 62 -3.10 -8.25 4.62
CA SER A 62 -1.90 -8.99 5.03
C SER A 62 -2.19 -10.46 5.29
N GLY A 63 -1.29 -11.35 4.85
CA GLY A 63 -1.36 -12.78 5.14
C GLY A 63 -1.12 -13.11 6.61
N ARG A 64 -0.35 -12.30 7.32
CA ARG A 64 -0.07 -12.45 8.75
C ARG A 64 -1.06 -11.67 9.61
N LYS A 65 -1.25 -12.12 10.84
CA LYS A 65 -2.10 -11.44 11.83
C LYS A 65 -1.27 -11.11 13.08
N THR A 66 -1.15 -9.82 13.39
CA THR A 66 -0.43 -9.37 14.59
C THR A 66 -1.12 -8.13 15.21
N PRO A 67 -1.14 -8.00 16.56
CA PRO A 67 -1.68 -6.82 17.23
C PRO A 67 -0.93 -5.53 16.89
N VAL A 68 0.33 -5.64 16.49
CA VAL A 68 1.18 -4.49 16.14
C VAL A 68 0.67 -3.82 14.86
N VAL A 69 0.25 -4.60 13.86
CA VAL A 69 -0.34 -4.08 12.62
C VAL A 69 -1.70 -3.43 12.90
N GLU A 70 -2.51 -4.05 13.75
CA GLU A 70 -3.80 -3.47 14.16
C GLU A 70 -3.61 -2.10 14.83
N ARG A 71 -2.67 -2.01 15.77
CA ARG A 71 -2.33 -0.73 16.43
C ARG A 71 -1.82 0.30 15.44
N ARG A 72 -0.99 -0.12 14.46
CA ARG A 72 -0.48 0.79 13.44
C ARG A 72 -1.59 1.32 12.54
N ALA A 73 -2.50 0.46 12.07
CA ALA A 73 -3.65 0.86 11.27
C ALA A 73 -4.54 1.86 12.03
N GLN A 74 -4.84 1.60 13.30
CA GLN A 74 -5.58 2.52 14.16
C GLN A 74 -4.89 3.88 14.31
N ASN A 75 -3.57 3.90 14.58
CA ASN A 75 -2.79 5.14 14.72
C ASN A 75 -2.77 5.98 13.44
N LEU A 76 -2.85 5.35 12.28
CA LEU A 76 -2.90 6.03 10.99
C LEU A 76 -4.32 6.44 10.59
N GLY A 77 -5.34 5.82 11.19
CA GLY A 77 -6.75 6.02 10.82
C GLY A 77 -7.15 5.24 9.57
N ILE A 78 -6.46 4.13 9.25
CA ILE A 78 -6.79 3.27 8.10
C ILE A 78 -8.10 2.53 8.40
N PRO A 79 -9.16 2.72 7.60
CA PRO A 79 -10.49 2.22 7.93
C PRO A 79 -10.67 0.72 7.64
N HIS A 80 -9.91 0.18 6.70
CA HIS A 80 -10.07 -1.19 6.22
C HIS A 80 -8.82 -2.01 6.52
N LEU A 81 -8.94 -2.98 7.45
CA LEU A 81 -7.83 -3.84 7.87
C LEU A 81 -8.24 -5.31 7.78
N TYR A 82 -7.57 -6.04 6.91
CA TYR A 82 -7.72 -7.49 6.74
C TYR A 82 -6.40 -8.17 7.05
N GLN A 83 -6.38 -9.00 8.05
CA GLN A 83 -5.21 -9.74 8.49
C GLN A 83 -5.47 -11.26 8.51
N GLY A 84 -4.42 -12.06 8.32
CA GLY A 84 -4.51 -13.53 8.31
C GLY A 84 -5.20 -14.05 7.04
N ARG A 85 -5.10 -13.33 5.92
CA ARG A 85 -5.74 -13.65 4.66
C ARG A 85 -4.70 -13.71 3.54
N GLU A 86 -4.34 -14.92 3.13
CA GLU A 86 -3.43 -15.16 2.00
C GLU A 86 -4.15 -15.04 0.64
N ASP A 87 -5.46 -15.21 0.63
CA ASP A 87 -6.36 -15.08 -0.52
C ASP A 87 -6.67 -13.60 -0.84
N LYS A 88 -5.62 -12.78 -1.00
CA LYS A 88 -5.70 -11.31 -1.09
C LYS A 88 -6.65 -10.80 -2.17
N LEU A 89 -6.74 -11.50 -3.30
CA LEU A 89 -7.67 -11.11 -4.37
C LEU A 89 -9.14 -11.29 -3.94
N VAL A 90 -9.47 -12.37 -3.23
CA VAL A 90 -10.82 -12.59 -2.70
C VAL A 90 -11.19 -11.51 -1.68
N VAL A 91 -10.24 -11.16 -0.81
CA VAL A 91 -10.44 -10.05 0.16
C VAL A 91 -10.67 -8.74 -0.56
N LEU A 92 -9.93 -8.47 -1.63
CA LEU A 92 -10.14 -7.26 -2.43
C LEU A 92 -11.53 -7.27 -3.08
N ASP A 93 -12.00 -8.39 -3.61
CA ASP A 93 -13.34 -8.52 -4.19
C ASP A 93 -14.44 -8.21 -3.16
N GLU A 94 -14.31 -8.75 -1.95
CA GLU A 94 -15.21 -8.46 -0.83
C GLU A 94 -15.25 -6.95 -0.52
N LEU A 95 -14.07 -6.31 -0.46
CA LEU A 95 -13.95 -4.88 -0.18
C LEU A 95 -14.51 -4.01 -1.30
N LEU A 96 -14.25 -4.36 -2.56
CA LEU A 96 -14.79 -3.63 -3.72
C LEU A 96 -16.31 -3.68 -3.76
N GLY A 97 -16.92 -4.82 -3.43
CA GLY A 97 -18.37 -4.94 -3.30
C GLY A 97 -18.95 -4.03 -2.22
N GLN A 98 -18.28 -3.92 -1.06
CA GLN A 98 -18.68 -3.03 0.03
C GLN A 98 -18.59 -1.54 -0.34
N LEU A 99 -17.54 -1.17 -1.08
CA LEU A 99 -17.27 0.21 -1.45
C LEU A 99 -17.90 0.64 -2.77
N ASN A 100 -18.51 -0.29 -3.52
CA ASN A 100 -19.02 -0.08 -4.86
C ASN A 100 -17.96 0.51 -5.80
N LEU A 101 -16.76 -0.08 -5.79
CA LEU A 101 -15.62 0.30 -6.63
C LEU A 101 -15.30 -0.79 -7.64
N SER A 102 -14.66 -0.40 -8.76
CA SER A 102 -14.09 -1.33 -9.73
C SER A 102 -12.57 -1.48 -9.53
N TYR A 103 -11.98 -2.50 -10.12
CA TYR A 103 -10.53 -2.74 -10.06
C TYR A 103 -9.70 -1.58 -10.61
N GLU A 104 -10.19 -0.87 -11.63
CA GLU A 104 -9.53 0.28 -12.24
C GLU A 104 -9.35 1.43 -11.25
N GLN A 105 -10.21 1.50 -10.23
CA GLN A 105 -10.17 2.53 -9.19
C GLN A 105 -9.30 2.17 -8.00
N VAL A 106 -8.58 1.05 -8.06
CA VAL A 106 -7.71 0.55 -6.99
C VAL A 106 -6.24 0.71 -7.36
N ALA A 107 -5.46 1.20 -6.41
CA ALA A 107 -4.02 1.08 -6.41
C ALA A 107 -3.58 0.06 -5.35
N TYR A 108 -2.60 -0.77 -5.66
CA TYR A 108 -2.06 -1.79 -4.75
C TYR A 108 -0.53 -1.73 -4.73
N LEU A 109 0.05 -1.79 -3.55
CA LEU A 109 1.50 -1.89 -3.35
C LEU A 109 1.82 -3.21 -2.64
N GLY A 110 2.65 -4.03 -3.27
CA GLY A 110 3.06 -5.35 -2.78
C GLY A 110 4.53 -5.66 -3.03
N ASP A 111 5.00 -6.82 -2.54
CA ASP A 111 6.39 -7.23 -2.67
C ASP A 111 6.61 -8.69 -3.08
N ASP A 112 5.65 -9.59 -2.85
CA ASP A 112 5.87 -11.01 -3.09
C ASP A 112 4.70 -11.68 -3.84
N LEU A 113 4.86 -12.96 -4.13
CA LEU A 113 3.95 -13.76 -4.96
C LEU A 113 2.48 -13.73 -4.52
N PRO A 114 2.13 -13.71 -3.21
CA PRO A 114 0.74 -13.57 -2.79
C PRO A 114 0.06 -12.27 -3.21
N ASP A 115 0.85 -11.21 -3.50
CA ASP A 115 0.36 -9.92 -3.97
C ASP A 115 0.08 -9.91 -5.48
N LEU A 116 0.78 -10.75 -6.21
CA LEU A 116 0.81 -10.70 -7.67
C LEU A 116 -0.57 -10.82 -8.34
N PRO A 117 -1.50 -11.68 -7.87
CA PRO A 117 -2.86 -11.73 -8.43
C PRO A 117 -3.59 -10.38 -8.33
N VAL A 118 -3.38 -9.64 -7.25
CA VAL A 118 -3.96 -8.30 -7.04
C VAL A 118 -3.24 -7.27 -7.91
N ILE A 119 -1.90 -7.22 -7.87
CA ILE A 119 -1.07 -6.29 -8.65
C ILE A 119 -1.46 -6.30 -10.13
N ARG A 120 -1.69 -7.49 -10.69
CA ARG A 120 -2.05 -7.66 -12.11
C ARG A 120 -3.48 -7.27 -12.45
N ARG A 121 -4.37 -7.22 -11.46
CA ARG A 121 -5.81 -7.01 -11.67
C ARG A 121 -6.23 -5.56 -11.51
N VAL A 122 -5.58 -4.81 -10.63
CA VAL A 122 -5.96 -3.44 -10.28
C VAL A 122 -5.51 -2.41 -11.30
N GLY A 123 -6.11 -1.20 -11.26
CA GLY A 123 -5.76 -0.10 -12.16
C GLY A 123 -4.31 0.34 -12.03
N LEU A 124 -3.77 0.38 -10.81
CA LEU A 124 -2.37 0.73 -10.52
C LEU A 124 -1.75 -0.28 -9.55
N GLY A 125 -1.19 -1.38 -10.06
CA GLY A 125 -0.45 -2.36 -9.27
C GLY A 125 1.05 -2.05 -9.28
N MET A 126 1.63 -1.79 -8.13
CA MET A 126 3.05 -1.47 -7.99
C MET A 126 3.77 -2.46 -7.08
N ALA A 127 5.05 -2.65 -7.36
CA ALA A 127 5.97 -3.39 -6.52
C ALA A 127 6.97 -2.45 -5.84
N VAL A 128 7.40 -2.78 -4.61
CA VAL A 128 8.49 -2.06 -3.96
C VAL A 128 9.84 -2.41 -4.60
N ALA A 129 10.86 -1.55 -4.46
CA ALA A 129 12.17 -1.72 -5.09
C ALA A 129 12.84 -3.07 -4.78
N ASN A 130 12.64 -3.58 -3.57
CA ASN A 130 13.18 -4.86 -3.10
C ASN A 130 12.21 -6.04 -3.20
N ALA A 131 11.10 -5.90 -3.92
CA ALA A 131 10.17 -6.98 -4.18
C ALA A 131 10.84 -8.15 -4.93
N ALA A 132 10.24 -9.34 -4.85
CA ALA A 132 10.67 -10.49 -5.61
C ALA A 132 10.78 -10.16 -7.11
N ALA A 133 11.83 -10.64 -7.78
CA ALA A 133 12.11 -10.29 -9.18
C ALA A 133 10.89 -10.55 -10.07
N PHE A 134 10.26 -11.70 -9.92
CA PHE A 134 9.08 -12.07 -10.69
C PHE A 134 7.90 -11.11 -10.49
N VAL A 135 7.71 -10.58 -9.29
CA VAL A 135 6.66 -9.59 -9.00
C VAL A 135 6.97 -8.26 -9.68
N ARG A 136 8.23 -7.81 -9.61
CA ARG A 136 8.68 -6.57 -10.28
C ARG A 136 8.50 -6.61 -11.79
N GLU A 137 8.72 -7.77 -12.41
CA GLU A 137 8.56 -7.97 -13.86
C GLU A 137 7.09 -7.86 -14.31
N HIS A 138 6.14 -8.10 -13.41
CA HIS A 138 4.70 -8.16 -13.72
C HIS A 138 3.89 -6.99 -13.15
N ALA A 139 4.53 -6.09 -12.39
CA ALA A 139 3.90 -4.88 -11.87
C ALA A 139 3.81 -3.78 -12.94
N HIS A 140 2.83 -2.87 -12.81
CA HIS A 140 2.74 -1.69 -13.67
C HIS A 140 3.90 -0.72 -13.44
N GLY A 141 4.46 -0.70 -12.23
CA GLY A 141 5.61 0.10 -11.87
C GLY A 141 6.30 -0.40 -10.61
N ILE A 142 7.49 0.13 -10.37
CA ILE A 142 8.33 -0.22 -9.23
C ILE A 142 8.69 1.07 -8.52
N THR A 143 8.61 1.10 -7.19
CA THR A 143 9.09 2.25 -6.41
C THR A 143 10.62 2.31 -6.43
N THR A 144 11.17 3.50 -6.26
CA THR A 144 12.61 3.69 -6.07
C THR A 144 13.02 3.32 -4.65
N ALA A 145 12.17 3.65 -3.68
CA ALA A 145 12.36 3.32 -2.29
C ALA A 145 12.02 1.85 -2.02
N ARG A 146 12.70 1.28 -1.02
CA ARG A 146 12.45 -0.09 -0.53
C ARG A 146 11.27 -0.10 0.42
N GLY A 147 10.64 -1.27 0.57
CA GLY A 147 9.62 -1.47 1.61
C GLY A 147 10.18 -1.16 3.01
N GLY A 148 9.36 -0.48 3.81
CA GLY A 148 9.76 0.04 5.13
C GLY A 148 10.72 1.23 5.11
N GLU A 149 11.10 1.72 3.94
CA GLU A 149 12.07 2.80 3.76
C GLU A 149 11.52 3.96 2.91
N GLY A 150 10.20 4.15 2.90
CA GLY A 150 9.55 5.23 2.16
C GLY A 150 8.84 4.80 0.87
N ALA A 151 8.75 3.51 0.56
CA ALA A 151 8.07 3.03 -0.64
C ALA A 151 6.57 3.37 -0.64
N ALA A 152 5.89 3.22 0.49
CA ALA A 152 4.49 3.60 0.60
C ALA A 152 4.30 5.12 0.52
N ARG A 153 5.26 5.92 1.00
CA ARG A 153 5.28 7.37 0.81
C ARG A 153 5.36 7.73 -0.67
N GLU A 154 6.31 7.15 -1.41
CA GLU A 154 6.47 7.37 -2.85
C GLU A 154 5.21 6.98 -3.63
N PHE A 155 4.60 5.84 -3.30
CA PHE A 155 3.36 5.38 -3.90
C PHE A 155 2.18 6.34 -3.64
N CYS A 156 2.02 6.83 -2.42
CA CYS A 156 0.99 7.81 -2.09
C CYS A 156 1.20 9.13 -2.86
N GLU A 157 2.42 9.62 -2.93
CA GLU A 157 2.74 10.85 -3.66
C GLU A 157 2.57 10.69 -5.18
N LEU A 158 2.80 9.51 -5.73
CA LEU A 158 2.47 9.20 -7.13
C LEU A 158 0.98 9.43 -7.41
N ILE A 159 0.11 8.88 -6.56
CA ILE A 159 -1.35 9.01 -6.71
C ILE A 159 -1.78 10.47 -6.53
N LEU A 160 -1.29 11.15 -5.49
CA LEU A 160 -1.57 12.56 -5.24
C LEU A 160 -1.13 13.44 -6.43
N ARG A 161 0.04 13.18 -6.99
CA ARG A 161 0.56 13.89 -8.17
C ARG A 161 -0.31 13.64 -9.39
N ALA A 162 -0.71 12.38 -9.63
CA ALA A 162 -1.58 12.01 -10.74
C ALA A 162 -2.93 12.72 -10.68
N GLN A 163 -3.43 12.98 -9.47
CA GLN A 163 -4.70 13.68 -9.21
C GLN A 163 -4.55 15.20 -9.06
N GLY A 164 -3.33 15.75 -9.20
CA GLY A 164 -3.07 17.18 -9.08
C GLY A 164 -3.21 17.74 -7.66
N SER A 165 -3.20 16.87 -6.63
CA SER A 165 -3.41 17.25 -5.22
C SER A 165 -2.13 17.26 -4.37
N LEU A 166 -0.98 16.84 -4.92
CA LEU A 166 0.27 16.73 -4.17
C LEU A 166 0.76 18.08 -3.64
N GLU A 167 0.72 19.12 -4.46
CA GLU A 167 1.17 20.46 -4.07
C GLU A 167 0.32 21.04 -2.95
N ALA A 168 -1.01 20.86 -3.04
CA ALA A 168 -1.92 21.28 -1.97
C ALA A 168 -1.68 20.49 -0.67
N ALA A 169 -1.40 19.18 -0.78
CA ALA A 169 -1.06 18.36 0.37
C ALA A 169 0.25 18.81 1.05
N HIS A 170 1.24 19.28 0.29
CA HIS A 170 2.50 19.83 0.84
C HIS A 170 2.31 21.23 1.41
N ALA A 171 1.51 22.08 0.76
CA ALA A 171 1.26 23.46 1.21
C ALA A 171 0.61 23.54 2.60
N ALA A 172 -0.09 22.47 3.03
CA ALA A 172 -0.65 22.38 4.38
C ALA A 172 0.43 22.37 5.50
N TYR A 173 1.72 22.24 5.14
CA TYR A 173 2.85 22.21 6.09
C TYR A 173 3.79 23.41 5.93
N LEU A 174 3.46 24.40 5.09
CA LEU A 174 4.18 25.66 4.91
C LEU A 174 3.53 26.79 5.68
#